data_9a3eb80c62eb13c36c8f439b8ae478af
#
_entry.id   9a3eb80c62eb13c36c8f439b8ae478af
#
_cell.length_a   1.000
_cell.length_b   1.000
_cell.length_c   1.000
_cell.angle_alpha   90.00
_cell.angle_beta   90.00
_cell.angle_gamma   90.00
#
_symmetry.space_group_name_H-M   'P 1'
#
loop_
_entity.id
_entity.type
_entity.pdbx_description
1 polymer ?
#
loop_
_entity_poly.entity_id
_entity_poly.type
_entity_poly.pdbx_seq_one_letter_code
_entity_poly.pdbx_strand_id
1 'polypeptide(L)'
;MLDAFYGAFSPACFALLGLWLVVVQIRIGDWRDNENSKRMSYVISLNFLLPGLMGVLALVDPQNAAFWRSTFAILGIGGAVGSYLVRRVPTGDRLGAAAYWTAIALYVIVAVLAIVGGVYGLRTEAVLLTALIFVNFNIGWLLLFAPDPKPQTAST
;
A
#
# COMPACT_ATOMS: atom_id res chain seq x y z
N MET A 1 20.09 13.94 -6.14
CA MET A 1 18.75 14.40 -5.66
C MET A 1 17.77 13.23 -5.51
N LEU A 2 17.65 12.33 -6.48
CA LEU A 2 16.80 11.12 -6.36
C LEU A 2 17.27 10.16 -5.26
N ASP A 3 18.59 9.96 -5.15
CA ASP A 3 19.16 9.09 -4.11
C ASP A 3 18.81 9.60 -2.70
N ALA A 4 18.84 10.93 -2.50
CA ALA A 4 18.43 11.53 -1.24
C ALA A 4 16.93 11.34 -0.96
N PHE A 5 16.09 11.41 -2.02
CA PHE A 5 14.66 11.14 -1.89
C PHE A 5 14.42 9.68 -1.49
N TYR A 6 14.91 8.71 -2.25
CA TYR A 6 14.69 7.29 -1.97
C TYR A 6 15.35 6.86 -0.65
N GLY A 7 16.50 7.45 -0.30
CA GLY A 7 17.19 7.23 0.97
C GLY A 7 16.40 7.71 2.19
N ALA A 8 15.54 8.73 2.05
CA ALA A 8 14.63 9.18 3.09
C ALA A 8 13.27 8.49 3.04
N PHE A 9 12.75 8.23 1.83
CA PHE A 9 11.44 7.66 1.59
C PHE A 9 11.31 6.22 2.10
N SER A 10 12.30 5.37 1.80
CA SER A 10 12.25 3.95 2.19
C SER A 10 12.23 3.75 3.70
N PRO A 11 13.13 4.36 4.50
CA PRO A 11 13.04 4.30 5.96
C PRO A 11 11.72 4.83 6.50
N ALA A 12 11.14 5.88 5.91
CA ALA A 12 9.84 6.38 6.32
C ALA A 12 8.72 5.35 6.09
N CYS A 13 8.73 4.64 4.95
CA CYS A 13 7.78 3.57 4.68
C CYS A 13 7.89 2.43 5.72
N PHE A 14 9.12 2.01 6.05
CA PHE A 14 9.33 0.97 7.07
C PHE A 14 8.97 1.45 8.48
N ALA A 15 9.21 2.71 8.81
CA ALA A 15 8.75 3.28 10.07
C ALA A 15 7.22 3.28 10.18
N LEU A 16 6.51 3.68 9.10
CA LEU A 16 5.05 3.61 9.05
C LEU A 16 4.54 2.16 9.15
N LEU A 17 5.20 1.22 8.49
CA LEU A 17 4.91 -0.21 8.63
C LEU A 17 5.08 -0.67 10.09
N GLY A 18 6.18 -0.29 10.73
CA GLY A 18 6.43 -0.62 12.14
C GLY A 18 5.35 -0.06 13.07
N LEU A 19 4.96 1.22 12.90
CA LEU A 19 3.87 1.82 13.65
C LEU A 19 2.54 1.12 13.40
N TRP A 20 2.26 0.76 12.15
CA TRP A 20 1.06 0.00 11.79
C TRP A 20 1.03 -1.38 12.46
N LEU A 21 2.14 -2.10 12.50
CA LEU A 21 2.23 -3.39 13.19
C LEU A 21 1.98 -3.27 14.70
N VAL A 22 2.39 -2.18 15.34
CA VAL A 22 2.03 -1.89 16.74
C VAL A 22 0.52 -1.73 16.89
N VAL A 23 -0.14 -1.01 15.98
CA VAL A 23 -1.61 -0.90 15.98
C VAL A 23 -2.27 -2.26 15.82
N VAL A 24 -1.77 -3.10 14.91
CA VAL A 24 -2.26 -4.47 14.72
C VAL A 24 -2.12 -5.29 16.00
N GLN A 25 -1.00 -5.18 16.70
CA GLN A 25 -0.78 -5.88 17.97
C GLN A 25 -1.78 -5.45 19.06
N ILE A 26 -2.07 -4.16 19.15
CA ILE A 26 -3.04 -3.63 20.11
C ILE A 26 -4.46 -4.13 19.81
N ARG A 27 -4.81 -4.19 18.51
CA ARG A 27 -6.15 -4.59 18.04
C ARG A 27 -6.29 -6.08 17.75
N ILE A 28 -5.27 -6.90 18.00
CA ILE A 28 -5.26 -8.32 17.63
C ILE A 28 -6.38 -9.10 18.32
N GLY A 29 -6.76 -8.71 19.56
CA GLY A 29 -7.85 -9.30 20.30
C GLY A 29 -9.20 -9.14 19.61
N ASP A 30 -9.46 -7.94 19.08
CA ASP A 30 -10.73 -7.59 18.43
C ASP A 30 -10.79 -8.15 16.99
N TRP A 31 -9.61 -8.26 16.33
CA TRP A 31 -9.52 -8.66 14.93
C TRP A 31 -9.29 -10.16 14.71
N ARG A 32 -8.92 -10.88 15.79
CA ARG A 32 -8.58 -12.31 15.70
C ARG A 32 -9.70 -13.18 15.13
N ASP A 33 -10.94 -12.86 15.45
CA ASP A 33 -12.11 -13.63 15.03
C ASP A 33 -12.78 -13.05 13.77
N ASN A 34 -12.25 -11.94 13.23
CA ASN A 34 -12.77 -11.28 12.05
C ASN A 34 -11.81 -11.41 10.86
N GLU A 35 -12.11 -12.35 9.95
CA GLU A 35 -11.30 -12.60 8.76
C GLU A 35 -11.15 -11.36 7.85
N ASN A 36 -12.15 -10.47 7.83
CA ASN A 36 -12.08 -9.24 7.05
C ASN A 36 -11.04 -8.28 7.62
N SER A 37 -11.02 -8.10 8.94
CA SER A 37 -10.05 -7.25 9.62
C SER A 37 -8.62 -7.77 9.44
N LYS A 38 -8.40 -9.08 9.53
CA LYS A 38 -7.09 -9.70 9.26
C LYS A 38 -6.61 -9.41 7.83
N ARG A 39 -7.47 -9.64 6.83
CA ARG A 39 -7.12 -9.41 5.42
C ARG A 39 -6.81 -7.95 5.16
N MET A 40 -7.62 -7.03 5.70
CA MET A 40 -7.43 -5.61 5.55
C MET A 40 -6.12 -5.15 6.20
N SER A 41 -5.83 -5.62 7.41
CA SER A 41 -4.58 -5.36 8.12
C SER A 41 -3.36 -5.82 7.30
N TYR A 42 -3.42 -7.01 6.71
CA TYR A 42 -2.36 -7.53 5.85
C TYR A 42 -2.14 -6.65 4.60
N VAL A 43 -3.21 -6.21 3.94
CA VAL A 43 -3.09 -5.35 2.76
C VAL A 43 -2.50 -3.98 3.10
N ILE A 44 -2.90 -3.38 4.24
CA ILE A 44 -2.29 -2.12 4.68
C ILE A 44 -0.80 -2.32 4.95
N SER A 45 -0.41 -3.46 5.58
CA SER A 45 1.00 -3.80 5.76
C SER A 45 1.75 -3.90 4.43
N LEU A 46 1.19 -4.58 3.42
CA LEU A 46 1.76 -4.66 2.08
C LEU A 46 1.88 -3.28 1.42
N ASN A 47 0.90 -2.42 1.63
CA ASN A 47 0.86 -1.09 1.06
C ASN A 47 1.93 -0.13 1.63
N PHE A 48 2.50 -0.41 2.78
CA PHE A 48 3.70 0.26 3.29
C PHE A 48 4.98 -0.47 2.88
N LEU A 49 4.96 -1.80 2.88
CA LEU A 49 6.10 -2.62 2.56
C LEU A 49 6.54 -2.46 1.08
N LEU A 50 5.59 -2.57 0.13
CA LEU A 50 5.91 -2.57 -1.29
C LEU A 50 6.55 -1.26 -1.78
N PRO A 51 6.01 -0.06 -1.46
CA PRO A 51 6.68 1.19 -1.82
C PRO A 51 8.06 1.34 -1.14
N GLY A 52 8.20 0.88 0.11
CA GLY A 52 9.48 0.87 0.81
C GLY A 52 10.51 0.00 0.08
N LEU A 53 10.13 -1.19 -0.36
CA LEU A 53 10.98 -2.08 -1.16
C LEU A 53 11.33 -1.47 -2.52
N MET A 54 10.35 -0.87 -3.22
CA MET A 54 10.61 -0.17 -4.49
C MET A 54 11.70 0.90 -4.30
N GLY A 55 11.61 1.68 -3.23
CA GLY A 55 12.59 2.73 -2.93
C GLY A 55 13.99 2.17 -2.62
N VAL A 56 14.09 1.11 -1.81
CA VAL A 56 15.39 0.44 -1.55
C VAL A 56 15.99 -0.10 -2.84
N LEU A 57 15.21 -0.80 -3.65
CA LEU A 57 15.69 -1.42 -4.88
C LEU A 57 16.07 -0.38 -5.95
N ALA A 58 15.40 0.80 -5.95
CA ALA A 58 15.81 1.91 -6.80
C ALA A 58 17.21 2.45 -6.45
N LEU A 59 17.66 2.29 -5.20
CA LEU A 59 18.99 2.71 -4.75
C LEU A 59 20.10 1.70 -5.06
N VAL A 60 19.76 0.42 -5.28
CA VAL A 60 20.76 -0.63 -5.54
C VAL A 60 21.49 -0.38 -6.85
N ASP A 61 20.75 -0.06 -7.90
CA ASP A 61 21.33 0.26 -9.22
C ASP A 61 20.46 1.26 -9.98
N PRO A 62 20.53 2.55 -9.59
CA PRO A 62 19.66 3.58 -10.17
C PRO A 62 19.96 3.86 -11.65
N GLN A 63 21.14 3.49 -12.14
CA GLN A 63 21.54 3.68 -13.53
C GLN A 63 21.07 2.54 -14.45
N ASN A 64 20.79 1.39 -13.91
CA ASN A 64 20.28 0.25 -14.66
C ASN A 64 18.76 0.33 -14.80
N ALA A 65 18.34 0.94 -15.91
CA ALA A 65 16.91 1.14 -16.19
C ALA A 65 16.14 -0.18 -16.24
N ALA A 66 16.73 -1.26 -16.72
CA ALA A 66 16.07 -2.57 -16.79
C ALA A 66 15.80 -3.14 -15.38
N PHE A 67 16.74 -2.95 -14.46
CA PHE A 67 16.63 -3.45 -13.09
C PHE A 67 15.50 -2.75 -12.33
N TRP A 68 15.56 -1.42 -12.17
CA TRP A 68 14.55 -0.73 -11.38
C TRP A 68 13.15 -0.79 -12.03
N ARG A 69 13.08 -0.77 -13.37
CA ARG A 69 11.81 -0.88 -14.09
C ARG A 69 11.15 -2.24 -13.91
N SER A 70 11.89 -3.34 -14.04
CA SER A 70 11.34 -4.67 -13.78
C SER A 70 10.86 -4.83 -12.34
N THR A 71 11.60 -4.27 -11.40
CA THR A 71 11.22 -4.26 -9.97
C THR A 71 9.92 -3.50 -9.74
N PHE A 72 9.80 -2.28 -10.25
CA PHE A 72 8.59 -1.46 -10.10
C PHE A 72 7.39 -2.09 -10.81
N ALA A 73 7.59 -2.69 -11.98
CA ALA A 73 6.53 -3.41 -12.68
C ALA A 73 6.01 -4.61 -11.85
N ILE A 74 6.92 -5.46 -11.36
CA ILE A 74 6.56 -6.64 -10.56
C ILE A 74 5.87 -6.24 -9.25
N LEU A 75 6.43 -5.30 -8.50
CA LEU A 75 5.88 -4.87 -7.22
C LEU A 75 4.59 -4.06 -7.40
N GLY A 76 4.48 -3.28 -8.48
CA GLY A 76 3.26 -2.56 -8.84
C GLY A 76 2.11 -3.51 -9.19
N ILE A 77 2.37 -4.52 -10.03
CA ILE A 77 1.38 -5.57 -10.32
C ILE A 77 1.01 -6.32 -9.04
N GLY A 78 2.00 -6.71 -8.24
CA GLY A 78 1.77 -7.40 -6.97
C GLY A 78 0.91 -6.58 -6.00
N GLY A 79 1.16 -5.28 -5.88
CA GLY A 79 0.37 -4.36 -5.07
C GLY A 79 -1.07 -4.20 -5.58
N ALA A 80 -1.26 -4.05 -6.89
CA ALA A 80 -2.58 -3.96 -7.50
C ALA A 80 -3.39 -5.25 -7.29
N VAL A 81 -2.79 -6.42 -7.56
CA VAL A 81 -3.43 -7.73 -7.36
C VAL A 81 -3.72 -7.99 -5.89
N GLY A 82 -2.76 -7.76 -5.00
CA GLY A 82 -2.94 -7.95 -3.56
C GLY A 82 -4.08 -7.09 -3.03
N SER A 83 -4.11 -5.81 -3.40
CA SER A 83 -5.21 -4.92 -3.07
C SER A 83 -6.54 -5.41 -3.66
N TYR A 84 -6.59 -5.81 -4.92
CA TYR A 84 -7.80 -6.29 -5.57
C TYR A 84 -8.39 -7.55 -4.92
N LEU A 85 -7.56 -8.51 -4.52
CA LEU A 85 -8.01 -9.75 -3.88
C LEU A 85 -8.71 -9.52 -2.53
N VAL A 86 -8.36 -8.46 -1.83
CA VAL A 86 -8.98 -8.07 -0.55
C VAL A 86 -10.24 -7.23 -0.73
N ARG A 87 -10.55 -6.75 -1.94
CA ARG A 87 -11.73 -5.94 -2.28
C ARG A 87 -13.07 -6.54 -1.81
N ARG A 88 -13.15 -7.82 -1.52
CA ARG A 88 -14.39 -8.49 -1.06
C ARG A 88 -14.84 -8.04 0.35
N VAL A 89 -14.09 -7.19 1.02
CA VAL A 89 -14.48 -6.59 2.28
C VAL A 89 -15.40 -5.40 1.98
N PRO A 90 -16.68 -5.43 2.42
CA PRO A 90 -17.55 -4.28 2.27
C PRO A 90 -17.00 -3.11 3.07
N THR A 91 -16.38 -2.15 2.40
CA THR A 91 -16.15 -0.84 2.98
C THR A 91 -17.50 -0.13 2.95
N GLY A 92 -18.21 -0.11 4.07
CA GLY A 92 -19.56 0.47 4.17
C GLY A 92 -19.62 1.99 3.91
N ASP A 93 -18.47 2.61 3.59
CA ASP A 93 -18.33 4.03 3.35
C ASP A 93 -17.76 4.30 1.94
N ARG A 94 -18.34 5.30 1.26
CA ARG A 94 -17.93 5.75 -0.07
C ARG A 94 -16.47 6.26 -0.09
N LEU A 95 -16.02 6.90 0.98
CA LEU A 95 -14.66 7.42 1.10
C LEU A 95 -13.64 6.28 1.15
N GLY A 96 -13.89 5.26 1.96
CA GLY A 96 -13.03 4.08 2.02
C GLY A 96 -12.95 3.35 0.69
N ALA A 97 -14.08 3.21 -0.01
CA ALA A 97 -14.11 2.63 -1.35
C ALA A 97 -13.32 3.46 -2.36
N ALA A 98 -13.46 4.80 -2.34
CA ALA A 98 -12.73 5.69 -3.23
C ALA A 98 -11.21 5.62 -2.98
N ALA A 99 -10.76 5.71 -1.73
CA ALA A 99 -9.35 5.61 -1.36
C ALA A 99 -8.75 4.27 -1.81
N TYR A 100 -9.48 3.19 -1.65
CA TYR A 100 -9.08 1.86 -2.05
C TYR A 100 -8.88 1.73 -3.58
N TRP A 101 -9.84 2.21 -4.38
CA TRP A 101 -9.72 2.23 -5.83
C TRP A 101 -8.58 3.13 -6.31
N THR A 102 -8.36 4.25 -5.62
CA THR A 102 -7.23 5.15 -5.91
C THR A 102 -5.90 4.43 -5.68
N ALA A 103 -5.75 3.65 -4.59
CA ALA A 103 -4.54 2.88 -4.34
C ALA A 103 -4.28 1.84 -5.46
N ILE A 104 -5.31 1.10 -5.88
CA ILE A 104 -5.19 0.15 -7.00
C ILE A 104 -4.77 0.88 -8.28
N ALA A 105 -5.44 2.00 -8.61
CA ALA A 105 -5.11 2.79 -9.79
C ALA A 105 -3.66 3.28 -9.77
N LEU A 106 -3.17 3.76 -8.64
CA LEU A 106 -1.77 4.20 -8.49
C LEU A 106 -0.79 3.05 -8.71
N TYR A 107 -1.04 1.86 -8.16
CA TYR A 107 -0.19 0.69 -8.40
C TYR A 107 -0.17 0.28 -9.89
N VAL A 108 -1.33 0.32 -10.54
CA VAL A 108 -1.42 0.05 -11.99
C VAL A 108 -0.64 1.09 -12.77
N ILE A 109 -0.76 2.38 -12.42
CA ILE A 109 -0.02 3.47 -13.09
C ILE A 109 1.48 3.27 -12.91
N VAL A 110 1.97 2.99 -11.70
CA VAL A 110 3.38 2.66 -11.44
C VAL A 110 3.85 1.51 -12.33
N ALA A 111 3.10 0.40 -12.36
CA ALA A 111 3.45 -0.76 -13.18
C ALA A 111 3.49 -0.43 -14.69
N VAL A 112 2.49 0.30 -15.19
CA VAL A 112 2.41 0.69 -16.60
C VAL A 112 3.56 1.63 -16.98
N LEU A 113 3.86 2.64 -16.18
CA LEU A 113 4.97 3.56 -16.45
C LEU A 113 6.32 2.86 -16.41
N ALA A 114 6.51 1.93 -15.47
CA ALA A 114 7.70 1.11 -15.41
C ALA A 114 7.87 0.23 -16.67
N ILE A 115 6.78 -0.33 -17.22
CA ILE A 115 6.81 -1.18 -18.42
C ILE A 115 7.01 -0.35 -19.71
N VAL A 116 6.18 0.70 -19.88
CA VAL A 116 6.19 1.50 -21.11
C VAL A 116 7.53 2.21 -21.28
N GLY A 117 8.14 2.67 -20.20
CA GLY A 117 9.43 3.35 -20.22
C GLY A 117 9.39 4.68 -20.99
N GLY A 118 10.53 5.23 -21.30
CA GLY A 118 10.66 6.45 -22.08
C GLY A 118 10.89 7.68 -21.19
N VAL A 119 10.18 8.77 -21.46
CA VAL A 119 10.37 10.11 -20.83
C VAL A 119 10.10 10.10 -19.32
N TYR A 120 9.34 9.11 -18.84
CA TYR A 120 8.98 8.97 -17.43
C TYR A 120 10.06 8.20 -16.67
N GLY A 121 10.96 8.91 -16.00
CA GLY A 121 12.04 8.33 -15.21
C GLY A 121 11.66 8.13 -13.73
N LEU A 122 12.63 7.66 -12.93
CA LEU A 122 12.53 7.49 -11.48
C LEU A 122 11.91 8.70 -10.73
N ARG A 123 12.00 9.90 -11.30
CA ARG A 123 11.42 11.11 -10.70
C ARG A 123 9.89 11.08 -10.71
N THR A 124 9.27 10.61 -11.79
CA THR A 124 7.81 10.47 -11.87
C THR A 124 7.34 9.36 -10.95
N GLU A 125 8.07 8.25 -10.92
CA GLU A 125 7.80 7.15 -9.99
C GLU A 125 7.87 7.61 -8.52
N ALA A 126 8.84 8.46 -8.15
CA ALA A 126 8.96 9.03 -6.82
C ALA A 126 7.70 9.80 -6.39
N VAL A 127 7.12 10.59 -7.31
CA VAL A 127 5.86 11.33 -7.03
C VAL A 127 4.70 10.36 -6.84
N LEU A 128 4.59 9.34 -7.68
CA LEU A 128 3.53 8.33 -7.57
C LEU A 128 3.63 7.52 -6.28
N LEU A 129 4.84 7.13 -5.88
CA LEU A 129 5.06 6.43 -4.62
C LEU A 129 4.69 7.31 -3.41
N THR A 130 4.98 8.61 -3.47
CA THR A 130 4.57 9.55 -2.42
C THR A 130 3.05 9.65 -2.33
N ALA A 131 2.37 9.76 -3.47
CA ALA A 131 0.90 9.77 -3.51
C ALA A 131 0.32 8.43 -2.98
N LEU A 132 0.94 7.31 -3.33
CA LEU A 132 0.53 5.98 -2.90
C LEU A 132 0.61 5.84 -1.37
N ILE A 133 1.72 6.25 -0.75
CA ILE A 133 1.86 6.24 0.72
C ILE A 133 0.83 7.13 1.38
N PHE A 134 0.58 8.33 0.85
CA PHE A 134 -0.42 9.24 1.39
C PHE A 134 -1.83 8.61 1.36
N VAL A 135 -2.22 7.99 0.25
CA VAL A 135 -3.52 7.31 0.14
C VAL A 135 -3.59 6.12 1.11
N ASN A 136 -2.54 5.31 1.18
CA ASN A 136 -2.50 4.15 2.06
C ASN A 136 -2.55 4.52 3.55
N PHE A 137 -1.90 5.62 3.94
CA PHE A 137 -2.01 6.17 5.30
C PHE A 137 -3.47 6.53 5.62
N ASN A 138 -4.16 7.20 4.70
CA ASN A 138 -5.57 7.56 4.90
C ASN A 138 -6.47 6.32 4.99
N ILE A 139 -6.22 5.27 4.20
CA ILE A 139 -6.96 4.00 4.31
C ILE A 139 -6.76 3.38 5.70
N GLY A 140 -5.51 3.32 6.18
CA GLY A 140 -5.21 2.83 7.53
C GLY A 140 -5.92 3.65 8.62
N TRP A 141 -5.92 4.97 8.48
CA TRP A 141 -6.62 5.87 9.40
C TRP A 141 -8.13 5.61 9.42
N LEU A 142 -8.78 5.52 8.26
CA LEU A 142 -10.22 5.23 8.17
C LEU A 142 -10.59 3.89 8.81
N LEU A 143 -9.72 2.88 8.66
CA LEU A 143 -9.95 1.58 9.28
C LEU A 143 -9.91 1.63 10.81
N LEU A 144 -9.04 2.46 11.40
CA LEU A 144 -8.93 2.60 12.86
C LEU A 144 -10.22 3.15 13.49
N PHE A 145 -10.94 3.98 12.77
CA PHE A 145 -12.19 4.62 13.23
C PHE A 145 -13.44 3.95 12.67
N ALA A 146 -13.30 2.86 11.90
CA ALA A 146 -14.46 2.11 11.45
C ALA A 146 -15.21 1.53 12.68
N PRO A 147 -16.55 1.72 12.78
CA PRO A 147 -17.32 1.14 13.86
C PRO A 147 -17.22 -0.39 13.82
N ASP A 148 -17.09 -1.00 14.99
CA ASP A 148 -17.11 -2.45 15.11
C ASP A 148 -18.39 -3.03 14.50
N PRO A 149 -18.30 -4.08 13.69
CA PRO A 149 -19.49 -4.76 13.19
C PRO A 149 -20.32 -5.23 14.39
N LYS A 150 -21.56 -4.70 14.49
CA LYS A 150 -22.49 -5.13 15.55
C LYS A 150 -22.57 -6.67 15.55
N PRO A 151 -22.48 -7.32 16.72
CA PRO A 151 -22.72 -8.75 16.79
C PRO A 151 -24.10 -9.03 16.17
N GLN A 152 -24.13 -9.90 15.17
CA GLN A 152 -25.39 -10.39 14.64
C GLN A 152 -26.12 -11.05 15.80
N THR A 153 -27.15 -10.39 16.32
CA THR A 153 -28.07 -11.02 17.27
C THR A 153 -28.64 -12.22 16.57
N ALA A 154 -28.23 -13.42 17.04
CA ALA A 154 -28.80 -14.67 16.56
C ALA A 154 -30.33 -14.55 16.78
N SER A 155 -31.07 -14.46 15.69
CA SER A 155 -32.52 -14.60 15.70
C SER A 155 -32.82 -16.03 16.07
N THR A 156 -33.17 -16.25 17.32
CA THR A 156 -33.82 -17.49 17.80
C THR A 156 -35.19 -17.64 17.16
#